data_7909402edfd461b6c5cdef3e3c91ec81
#
_entry.id   7909402edfd461b6c5cdef3e3c91ec81
#
_cell.length_a   1.000
_cell.length_b   1.000
_cell.length_c   1.000
_cell.angle_alpha   90.00
_cell.angle_beta   90.00
_cell.angle_gamma   90.00
#
_symmetry.space_group_name_H-M   'P 1'
#
loop_
_entity.id
_entity.type
_entity.pdbx_description
1 polymer ?
#
loop_
_entity_poly.entity_id
_entity_poly.type
_entity_poly.pdbx_seq_one_letter_code
_entity_poly.pdbx_strand_id
1 'polypeptide(L)'
;MNRQRALYEYLETAGDNWTSQVQVARDLYEHFGNAECCLEPKEFHDTTERLELSQTISQVNFSPEFEKIIISSSKGIKLANEEEFDRYIKGQYKSAIRKLARVYAMAKKGNRNGQIDFGGHTVEAFLEGVDNA
;
A
#
# COMPACT_ATOMS: atom_id res chain seq x y z
N MET A 1 17.88 3.94 15.05
CA MET A 1 16.46 3.67 14.69
C MET A 1 16.39 3.39 13.18
N ASN A 2 15.71 2.34 12.79
CA ASN A 2 15.59 2.04 11.36
C ASN A 2 14.54 2.94 10.70
N ARG A 3 14.56 2.95 9.37
CA ARG A 3 13.69 3.80 8.55
C ARG A 3 12.21 3.52 8.78
N GLN A 4 11.84 2.26 8.91
CA GLN A 4 10.45 1.85 9.15
C GLN A 4 9.93 2.38 10.47
N ARG A 5 10.69 2.20 11.53
CA ARG A 5 10.34 2.67 12.88
C ARG A 5 10.24 4.19 12.93
N ALA A 6 11.20 4.87 12.32
CA ALA A 6 11.20 6.33 12.26
C ALA A 6 9.94 6.87 11.58
N LEU A 7 9.57 6.28 10.45
CA LEU A 7 8.36 6.68 9.74
C LEU A 7 7.10 6.41 10.56
N TYR A 8 7.00 5.24 11.15
CA TYR A 8 5.83 4.86 11.94
C TYR A 8 5.63 5.80 13.12
N GLU A 9 6.68 6.05 13.89
CA GLU A 9 6.62 6.94 15.05
C GLU A 9 6.31 8.38 14.66
N TYR A 10 6.84 8.83 13.53
CA TYR A 10 6.53 10.16 13.00
C TYR A 10 5.02 10.29 12.74
N LEU A 11 4.43 9.28 12.10
CA LEU A 11 3.00 9.30 11.78
C LEU A 11 2.13 9.10 13.02
N GLU A 12 2.60 8.37 14.03
CA GLU A 12 1.91 8.28 15.32
C GLU A 12 1.80 9.66 15.97
N THR A 13 2.88 10.43 15.93
CA THR A 13 2.91 11.78 16.49
C THR A 13 1.97 12.73 15.73
N ALA A 14 1.86 12.55 14.42
CA ALA A 14 0.94 13.36 13.61
C ALA A 14 -0.53 13.04 13.87
N GLY A 15 -0.82 11.89 14.48
CA GLY A 15 -2.17 11.48 14.84
C GLY A 15 -3.05 11.24 13.62
N ASP A 16 -4.25 11.78 13.64
CA ASP A 16 -5.24 11.58 12.58
C ASP A 16 -5.12 12.60 11.45
N ASN A 17 -4.00 13.30 11.35
CA ASN A 17 -3.77 14.32 10.34
C ASN A 17 -2.99 13.74 9.15
N TRP A 18 -3.41 14.12 7.95
CA TRP A 18 -2.66 13.82 6.74
C TRP A 18 -1.39 14.67 6.67
N THR A 19 -0.28 14.06 6.28
CA THR A 19 0.99 14.76 6.09
C THR A 19 1.50 14.47 4.69
N SER A 20 1.88 15.52 3.95
CA SER A 20 2.37 15.33 2.58
C SER A 20 3.66 14.51 2.59
N GLN A 21 3.86 13.72 1.55
CA GLN A 21 5.07 12.89 1.45
C GLN A 21 6.35 13.71 1.43
N VAL A 22 6.31 14.88 0.79
CA VAL A 22 7.44 15.81 0.77
C VAL A 22 7.79 16.26 2.19
N GLN A 23 6.78 16.61 2.98
CA GLN A 23 7.00 17.05 4.37
C GLN A 23 7.58 15.92 5.22
N VAL A 24 7.08 14.71 5.05
CA VAL A 24 7.61 13.53 5.75
C VAL A 24 9.07 13.32 5.41
N ALA A 25 9.42 13.38 4.13
CA ALA A 25 10.79 13.20 3.67
C ALA A 25 11.73 14.30 4.20
N ARG A 26 11.25 15.54 4.26
CA ARG A 26 12.00 16.65 4.85
C ARG A 26 12.27 16.44 6.34
N ASP A 27 11.22 16.08 7.07
CA ASP A 27 11.32 15.91 8.52
C ASP A 27 12.16 14.69 8.90
N LEU A 28 12.21 13.69 8.02
CA LEU A 28 13.00 12.47 8.21
C LEU A 28 14.19 12.41 7.24
N TYR A 29 14.81 13.55 6.94
CA TYR A 29 15.86 13.62 5.93
C TYR A 29 17.04 12.68 6.23
N GLU A 30 17.31 12.38 7.48
CA GLU A 30 18.37 11.44 7.86
C GLU A 30 18.11 10.02 7.34
N HIS A 31 16.87 9.69 7.05
CA HIS A 31 16.44 8.36 6.60
C HIS A 31 16.10 8.32 5.12
N PHE A 32 15.69 9.43 4.52
CA PHE A 32 15.15 9.48 3.15
C PHE A 32 15.96 10.42 2.24
N GLY A 33 17.25 10.46 2.44
CA GLY A 33 18.14 11.21 1.58
C GLY A 33 18.13 12.70 1.86
N ASN A 34 18.48 13.49 0.86
CA ASN A 34 18.73 14.91 1.02
C ASN A 34 17.53 15.76 0.57
N ALA A 35 16.39 15.57 1.21
CA ALA A 35 15.15 16.30 0.90
C ALA A 35 15.14 17.69 1.55
N GLU A 36 16.28 18.23 1.95
CA GLU A 36 16.42 19.54 2.56
C GLU A 36 15.98 20.67 1.66
N CYS A 37 16.23 20.51 0.38
CA CYS A 37 15.98 21.57 -0.56
C CYS A 37 14.54 21.51 -1.03
N CYS A 38 13.77 22.45 -0.67
CA CYS A 38 12.65 23.08 -1.34
C CYS A 38 12.06 22.33 -2.56
N LEU A 39 11.99 20.99 -2.53
CA LEU A 39 11.35 20.24 -3.60
C LEU A 39 9.87 20.52 -3.59
N GLU A 40 9.36 20.94 -4.72
CA GLU A 40 7.92 21.01 -4.93
C GLU A 40 7.37 19.58 -5.02
N PRO A 41 6.09 19.35 -4.67
CA PRO A 41 5.51 18.01 -4.77
C PRO A 41 5.68 17.34 -6.12
N LYS A 42 5.67 18.10 -7.21
CA LYS A 42 5.91 17.59 -8.56
C LYS A 42 7.31 17.02 -8.73
N GLU A 43 8.30 17.73 -8.22
CA GLU A 43 9.70 17.33 -8.30
C GLU A 43 9.94 16.08 -7.47
N PHE A 44 9.31 16.02 -6.30
CA PHE A 44 9.44 14.88 -5.40
C PHE A 44 8.99 13.58 -6.04
N HIS A 45 7.97 13.60 -6.91
CA HIS A 45 7.46 12.38 -7.57
C HIS A 45 8.49 11.66 -8.43
N ASP A 46 9.50 12.38 -8.91
CA ASP A 46 10.53 11.82 -9.79
C ASP A 46 11.83 11.51 -9.05
N THR A 47 11.84 11.58 -7.72
CA THR A 47 13.05 11.43 -6.94
C THR A 47 13.21 10.04 -6.33
N THR A 48 14.47 9.72 -6.02
CA THR A 48 14.81 8.50 -5.28
C THR A 48 14.19 8.49 -3.89
N GLU A 49 14.09 9.66 -3.27
CA GLU A 49 13.51 9.82 -1.94
C GLU A 49 12.05 9.37 -1.89
N ARG A 50 11.28 9.70 -2.92
CA ARG A 50 9.90 9.24 -3.02
C ARG A 50 9.82 7.73 -3.15
N LEU A 51 10.68 7.15 -3.97
CA LEU A 51 10.74 5.69 -4.14
C LEU A 51 11.09 4.99 -2.82
N GLU A 52 12.09 5.50 -2.12
CA GLU A 52 12.49 4.97 -0.81
C GLU A 52 11.36 5.08 0.21
N LEU A 53 10.64 6.21 0.22
CA LEU A 53 9.49 6.40 1.09
C LEU A 53 8.38 5.39 0.77
N SER A 54 8.07 5.19 -0.51
CA SER A 54 7.06 4.21 -0.95
C SER A 54 7.43 2.79 -0.53
N GLN A 55 8.69 2.43 -0.68
CA GLN A 55 9.19 1.12 -0.25
C GLN A 55 9.06 0.93 1.26
N THR A 56 9.38 1.98 2.02
CA THR A 56 9.29 1.94 3.48
C THR A 56 7.84 1.81 3.93
N ILE A 57 6.91 2.51 3.29
CA ILE A 57 5.47 2.38 3.55
C ILE A 57 5.02 0.93 3.36
N SER A 58 5.41 0.31 2.24
CA SER A 58 5.09 -1.09 1.97
C SER A 58 5.67 -2.02 3.03
N GLN A 59 6.90 -1.79 3.44
CA GLN A 59 7.56 -2.59 4.47
C GLN A 59 6.82 -2.50 5.80
N VAL A 60 6.39 -1.31 6.20
CA VAL A 60 5.59 -1.13 7.42
C VAL A 60 4.26 -1.89 7.30
N ASN A 61 3.58 -1.75 6.16
CA ASN A 61 2.26 -2.35 5.97
C ASN A 61 2.27 -3.88 5.94
N PHE A 62 3.37 -4.49 5.53
CA PHE A 62 3.51 -5.94 5.50
C PHE A 62 4.24 -6.52 6.69
N SER A 63 4.70 -5.68 7.61
CA SER A 63 5.40 -6.15 8.81
C SER A 63 4.44 -6.37 9.98
N PRO A 64 4.47 -7.53 10.62
CA PRO A 64 3.64 -7.76 11.81
C PRO A 64 4.10 -6.97 13.04
N GLU A 65 5.26 -6.34 12.97
CA GLU A 65 5.79 -5.51 14.05
C GLU A 65 4.95 -4.25 14.30
N PHE A 66 4.31 -3.72 13.25
CA PHE A 66 3.54 -2.48 13.34
C PHE A 66 2.05 -2.78 13.33
N GLU A 67 1.34 -2.21 14.30
CA GLU A 67 -0.07 -2.49 14.52
C GLU A 67 -0.98 -1.90 13.44
N LYS A 68 -0.65 -0.70 12.97
CA LYS A 68 -1.49 0.03 12.02
C LYS A 68 -0.85 0.08 10.65
N ILE A 69 -1.69 0.26 9.62
CA ILE A 69 -1.19 0.45 8.25
C ILE A 69 -1.12 1.94 7.92
N ILE A 70 -0.25 2.24 6.97
CA ILE A 70 -0.13 3.59 6.40
C ILE A 70 -0.97 3.64 5.13
N ILE A 71 -1.86 4.63 5.05
CA ILE A 71 -2.70 4.86 3.86
C ILE A 71 -2.27 6.15 3.19
N SER A 72 -2.51 6.23 1.88
CA SER A 72 -2.14 7.37 1.04
C SER A 72 -3.36 7.95 0.34
N SER A 73 -3.34 9.26 0.14
CA SER A 73 -4.35 9.96 -0.64
C SER A 73 -3.72 11.19 -1.28
N SER A 74 -4.52 11.99 -1.98
CA SER A 74 -4.05 13.27 -2.51
C SER A 74 -3.59 14.25 -1.42
N LYS A 75 -3.97 14.02 -0.18
CA LYS A 75 -3.59 14.85 0.97
C LYS A 75 -2.27 14.44 1.60
N GLY A 76 -1.73 13.29 1.23
CA GLY A 76 -0.49 12.75 1.78
C GLY A 76 -0.66 11.36 2.34
N ILE A 77 0.00 11.11 3.46
CA ILE A 77 -0.04 9.81 4.14
C ILE A 77 -0.44 9.99 5.60
N LYS A 78 -0.96 8.91 6.19
CA LYS A 78 -1.29 8.86 7.62
C LYS A 78 -1.42 7.40 8.06
N LEU A 79 -1.38 7.16 9.38
CA LEU A 79 -1.78 5.88 9.93
C LEU A 79 -3.31 5.79 9.89
N ALA A 80 -3.84 4.69 9.39
CA ALA A 80 -5.29 4.49 9.28
C ALA A 80 -5.92 4.29 10.66
N ASN A 81 -7.03 4.99 10.92
CA ASN A 81 -7.89 4.66 12.05
C ASN A 81 -8.73 3.42 11.71
N GLU A 82 -9.53 2.92 12.66
CA GLU A 82 -10.30 1.69 12.46
C GLU A 82 -11.23 1.76 11.26
N GLU A 83 -11.93 2.87 11.11
CA GLU A 83 -12.87 3.07 10.00
C GLU A 83 -12.16 3.13 8.66
N GLU A 84 -11.05 3.85 8.61
CA GLU A 84 -10.22 3.95 7.40
C GLU A 84 -9.58 2.61 7.06
N PHE A 85 -9.13 1.87 8.06
CA PHE A 85 -8.58 0.53 7.89
C PHE A 85 -9.59 -0.40 7.24
N ASP A 86 -10.80 -0.46 7.77
CA ASP A 86 -11.87 -1.31 7.24
C ASP A 86 -12.18 -0.97 5.79
N ARG A 87 -12.31 0.32 5.50
CA ARG A 87 -12.61 0.80 4.15
C ARG A 87 -11.49 0.45 3.18
N TYR A 88 -10.25 0.64 3.59
CA TYR A 88 -9.08 0.35 2.77
C TYR A 88 -8.99 -1.15 2.46
N ILE A 89 -9.09 -2.00 3.47
CA ILE A 89 -8.99 -3.46 3.31
C ILE A 89 -10.11 -3.97 2.41
N LYS A 90 -11.34 -3.52 2.61
CA LYS A 90 -12.47 -3.90 1.76
C LYS A 90 -12.25 -3.47 0.31
N GLY A 91 -11.72 -2.28 0.10
CA GLY A 91 -11.40 -1.78 -1.25
C GLY A 91 -10.32 -2.61 -1.92
N GLN A 92 -9.26 -2.95 -1.21
CA GLN A 92 -8.18 -3.78 -1.72
C GLN A 92 -8.67 -5.19 -2.05
N TYR A 93 -9.51 -5.75 -1.20
CA TYR A 93 -10.11 -7.06 -1.42
C TYR A 93 -10.95 -7.07 -2.69
N LYS A 94 -11.83 -6.09 -2.86
CA LYS A 94 -12.66 -5.97 -4.08
C LYS A 94 -11.80 -5.81 -5.33
N SER A 95 -10.74 -5.01 -5.26
CA SER A 95 -9.81 -4.84 -6.38
C SER A 95 -9.12 -6.15 -6.75
N ALA A 96 -8.69 -6.91 -5.75
CA ALA A 96 -8.03 -8.19 -5.96
C ALA A 96 -8.98 -9.20 -6.64
N ILE A 97 -10.23 -9.22 -6.20
CA ILE A 97 -11.25 -10.11 -6.79
C ILE A 97 -11.53 -9.75 -8.26
N ARG A 98 -11.65 -8.46 -8.56
CA ARG A 98 -11.82 -8.00 -9.94
C ARG A 98 -10.64 -8.39 -10.82
N LYS A 99 -9.43 -8.28 -10.29
CA LYS A 99 -8.22 -8.67 -11.01
C LYS A 99 -8.19 -10.16 -11.28
N LEU A 100 -8.56 -10.98 -10.31
CA LEU A 100 -8.68 -12.44 -10.49
C LEU A 100 -9.73 -12.79 -11.54
N ALA A 101 -10.88 -12.13 -11.52
CA ALA A 101 -11.93 -12.33 -12.52
C ALA A 101 -11.44 -12.04 -13.94
N ARG A 102 -10.65 -10.99 -14.10
CA ARG A 102 -10.05 -10.65 -15.40
C ARG A 102 -9.05 -11.70 -15.85
N VAL A 103 -8.20 -12.18 -14.94
CA VAL A 103 -7.24 -13.24 -15.24
C VAL A 103 -7.97 -14.51 -15.66
N TYR A 104 -9.03 -14.86 -14.95
CA TYR A 104 -9.88 -16.02 -15.27
C TYR A 104 -10.47 -15.90 -16.67
N ALA A 105 -11.04 -14.73 -17.01
CA ALA A 105 -11.62 -14.49 -18.32
C ALA A 105 -10.57 -14.61 -19.44
N MET A 106 -9.37 -14.09 -19.22
CA MET A 106 -8.27 -14.20 -20.17
C MET A 106 -7.81 -15.66 -20.32
N ALA A 107 -7.75 -16.41 -19.24
CA ALA A 107 -7.36 -17.81 -19.25
C ALA A 107 -8.32 -18.65 -20.08
N LYS A 108 -9.63 -18.37 -20.01
CA LYS A 108 -10.64 -19.03 -20.84
C LYS A 108 -10.41 -18.82 -22.32
N LYS A 109 -9.99 -17.63 -22.71
CA LYS A 109 -9.65 -17.33 -24.12
C LYS A 109 -8.50 -18.18 -24.61
N GLY A 110 -7.56 -18.52 -23.74
CA GLY A 110 -6.45 -19.40 -24.06
C GLY A 110 -6.82 -20.87 -24.05
N ASN A 111 -8.10 -21.20 -23.97
CA ASN A 111 -8.62 -22.57 -23.94
C ASN A 111 -8.13 -23.39 -22.75
N ARG A 112 -7.90 -22.71 -21.62
CA ARG A 112 -7.45 -23.35 -20.38
C ARG A 112 -8.59 -23.75 -19.46
N ASN A 113 -9.81 -23.42 -19.81
CA ASN A 113 -11.05 -23.76 -19.07
C ASN A 113 -11.02 -23.33 -17.61
N GLY A 114 -10.28 -22.27 -17.30
CA GLY A 114 -10.20 -21.77 -15.95
C GLY A 114 -9.41 -22.61 -14.98
N GLN A 115 -8.63 -23.58 -15.47
CA GLN A 115 -7.89 -24.54 -14.64
C GLN A 115 -6.43 -24.13 -14.41
N ILE A 116 -6.18 -22.84 -14.26
CA ILE A 116 -4.84 -22.37 -13.89
C ILE A 116 -4.70 -22.53 -12.38
N ASP A 117 -3.65 -23.23 -11.98
CA ASP A 117 -3.38 -23.47 -10.57
C ASP A 117 -2.64 -22.29 -9.94
N PHE A 118 -3.19 -21.80 -8.83
CA PHE A 118 -2.60 -20.72 -8.03
C PHE A 118 -2.29 -21.29 -6.63
N GLY A 119 -1.15 -21.98 -6.50
CA GLY A 119 -0.71 -22.52 -5.21
C GLY A 119 -1.65 -23.58 -4.63
N GLY A 120 -2.17 -24.49 -5.48
CA GLY A 120 -3.08 -25.53 -5.07
C GLY A 120 -4.56 -25.17 -5.16
N HIS A 121 -4.87 -23.97 -5.64
CA HIS A 121 -6.25 -23.51 -5.83
C HIS A 121 -6.49 -23.13 -7.27
N THR A 122 -7.65 -23.50 -7.81
CA THR A 122 -8.07 -22.99 -9.11
C THR A 122 -8.72 -21.62 -8.93
N VAL A 123 -8.72 -20.81 -9.99
CA VAL A 123 -9.40 -19.52 -9.96
C VAL A 123 -10.88 -19.70 -9.65
N GLU A 124 -11.50 -20.73 -10.23
CA GLU A 124 -12.93 -21.01 -9.99
C GLU A 124 -13.22 -21.29 -8.53
N ALA A 125 -12.41 -22.15 -7.89
CA ALA A 125 -12.60 -22.48 -6.48
C ALA A 125 -12.41 -21.24 -5.60
N PHE A 126 -11.44 -20.39 -5.95
CA PHE A 126 -11.20 -19.16 -5.22
C PHE A 126 -12.40 -18.21 -5.31
N LEU A 127 -12.93 -18.00 -6.51
CA LEU A 127 -14.08 -17.11 -6.72
C LEU A 127 -15.35 -17.63 -6.04
N GLU A 128 -15.56 -18.95 -6.05
CA GLU A 128 -16.69 -19.55 -5.33
C GLU A 128 -16.59 -19.30 -3.82
N GLY A 129 -15.39 -19.42 -3.26
CA GLY A 129 -15.16 -19.13 -1.85
C GLY A 129 -15.48 -17.68 -1.48
N VAL A 130 -15.19 -16.76 -2.38
CA VAL A 130 -15.46 -15.35 -2.19
C VAL A 130 -16.97 -15.06 -2.23
N ASP A 131 -17.68 -15.64 -3.20
CA ASP A 131 -19.12 -15.43 -3.35
C ASP A 131 -19.91 -15.97 -2.17
N ASN A 132 -19.36 -16.94 -1.47
CA ASN A 132 -20.01 -17.56 -0.31
C ASN A 132 -19.57 -16.94 1.03
N ALA A 133 -18.65 -16.03 0.98
CA ALA A 133 -18.17 -15.31 2.15
C ALA A 133 -18.97 -14.02 2.34
#